data_2240b71dbd21cc1875c9de187816e1f9
#
_entry.id   2240b71dbd21cc1875c9de187816e1f9
#
_cell.length_a   1.000
_cell.length_b   1.000
_cell.length_c   1.000
_cell.angle_alpha   90.00
_cell.angle_beta   90.00
_cell.angle_gamma   90.00
#
_symmetry.space_group_name_H-M   'P 1'
#
loop_
_entity.id
_entity.type
_entity.pdbx_description
1 polymer ?
#
loop_
_entity_poly.entity_id
_entity_poly.type
_entity_poly.pdbx_seq_one_letter_code
_entity_poly.pdbx_strand_id
1 'polypeptide(L)'
;MTKAKFEIDNAAARALFLDRHALTNRSTQALTEADLYALIHKLGFVQLDSVNAVERAHHMILFSRGSGYRRELLHTLHHDHRSLFEHWTHDASLIPMEFYPHWHHRFAAAKARLKHPNWSSRIGDDPAKVISRVRAHIRKNGETLARAFEDKGGGGWWGWGPSKTALEHLWRTGELAIVRRDGFEKVYDLSTRVIPDDLREARPTRKKTIDWAARTALARLGFATHQELAAFFALISIAEAKAWAVAALKRGDIIEVMVTGEDGNAKAALALPDIEAELAAADTPHPELRFLSPFDPAIRDRKRTLRLFGFDYTIEIFVPEKKRKYGYYVLPIMEGDRFIGRADMKAHRGDDRLEVKGLWLEKGIKLDKARKQSLEAALAELGQFTGATRIDAGAPLRRAKA
;
A
#
# COMPACT_ATOMS: atom_id res chain seq x y z
N MET A 1 41.73 -1.54 7.19
CA MET A 1 41.15 -0.20 6.92
C MET A 1 39.69 -0.39 6.59
N THR A 2 38.80 0.05 7.44
CA THR A 2 37.33 0.08 7.14
C THR A 2 37.13 1.07 6.01
N LYS A 3 36.69 0.58 4.83
CA LYS A 3 36.37 1.45 3.69
C LYS A 3 35.32 2.45 4.16
N ALA A 4 35.55 3.74 3.90
CA ALA A 4 34.53 4.76 4.24
C ALA A 4 33.20 4.34 3.59
N LYS A 5 32.11 4.34 4.38
CA LYS A 5 30.80 4.02 3.86
C LYS A 5 30.34 5.17 2.98
N PHE A 6 29.72 4.84 1.86
CA PHE A 6 29.11 5.84 0.98
C PHE A 6 28.02 6.62 1.74
N GLU A 7 28.11 7.94 1.70
CA GLU A 7 27.18 8.83 2.40
C GLU A 7 26.14 9.37 1.43
N ILE A 8 24.87 9.33 1.83
CA ILE A 8 23.73 9.86 1.08
C ILE A 8 23.14 10.98 1.92
N ASP A 9 23.17 12.21 1.41
CA ASP A 9 22.54 13.35 2.06
C ASP A 9 21.01 13.23 2.03
N ASN A 10 20.34 14.02 2.88
CA ASN A 10 18.89 13.91 3.02
C ASN A 10 18.11 14.30 1.76
N ALA A 11 18.56 15.31 1.00
CA ALA A 11 17.88 15.74 -0.21
C ALA A 11 17.95 14.68 -1.32
N ALA A 12 19.14 14.11 -1.55
CA ALA A 12 19.35 13.01 -2.48
C ALA A 12 18.56 11.75 -2.07
N ALA A 13 18.54 11.44 -0.76
CA ALA A 13 17.76 10.33 -0.23
C ALA A 13 16.26 10.49 -0.47
N ARG A 14 15.71 11.70 -0.29
CA ARG A 14 14.29 12.00 -0.59
C ARG A 14 14.01 11.88 -2.09
N ALA A 15 14.85 12.49 -2.94
CA ALA A 15 14.68 12.46 -4.38
C ALA A 15 14.61 11.02 -4.90
N LEU A 16 15.59 10.18 -4.57
CA LEU A 16 15.60 8.77 -4.94
C LEU A 16 14.38 8.01 -4.42
N PHE A 17 14.04 8.21 -3.14
CA PHE A 17 12.89 7.54 -2.54
C PHE A 17 11.56 7.92 -3.22
N LEU A 18 11.39 9.20 -3.55
CA LEU A 18 10.20 9.69 -4.25
C LEU A 18 10.16 9.22 -5.71
N ASP A 19 11.31 9.15 -6.39
CA ASP A 19 11.39 8.56 -7.72
C ASP A 19 10.95 7.09 -7.71
N ARG A 20 11.46 6.29 -6.78
CA ARG A 20 11.06 4.88 -6.63
C ARG A 20 9.57 4.70 -6.31
N HIS A 21 8.94 5.73 -5.73
CA HIS A 21 7.51 5.74 -5.44
C HIS A 21 6.67 6.48 -6.51
N ALA A 22 7.27 6.84 -7.66
CA ALA A 22 6.63 7.57 -8.75
C ALA A 22 5.96 8.89 -8.28
N LEU A 23 6.65 9.63 -7.40
CA LEU A 23 6.17 10.89 -6.82
C LEU A 23 7.01 12.11 -7.23
N THR A 24 8.00 11.95 -8.12
CA THR A 24 8.81 13.06 -8.65
C THR A 24 8.05 13.85 -9.68
N ASN A 25 7.46 13.18 -10.65
CA ASN A 25 6.65 13.77 -11.70
C ASN A 25 5.24 13.15 -11.69
N ARG A 26 4.22 13.93 -12.05
CA ARG A 26 2.85 13.48 -12.17
C ARG A 26 2.37 13.62 -13.60
N SER A 27 2.03 12.51 -14.22
CA SER A 27 1.44 12.56 -15.54
C SER A 27 0.05 13.19 -15.49
N THR A 28 -0.19 14.16 -16.40
CA THR A 28 -1.52 14.72 -16.65
C THR A 28 -2.21 14.05 -17.83
N GLN A 29 -1.49 13.19 -18.56
CA GLN A 29 -2.05 12.45 -19.68
C GLN A 29 -2.89 11.26 -19.19
N ALA A 30 -3.84 10.83 -20.01
CA ALA A 30 -4.60 9.62 -19.77
C ALA A 30 -3.63 8.42 -19.72
N LEU A 31 -3.69 7.66 -18.61
CA LEU A 31 -2.90 6.45 -18.48
C LEU A 31 -3.48 5.35 -19.37
N THR A 32 -2.61 4.59 -20.00
CA THR A 32 -2.96 3.31 -20.63
C THR A 32 -2.94 2.19 -19.58
N GLU A 33 -3.43 1.00 -19.93
CA GLU A 33 -3.34 -0.19 -19.08
C GLU A 33 -1.88 -0.57 -18.82
N ALA A 34 -1.01 -0.45 -19.82
CA ALA A 34 0.41 -0.73 -19.70
C ALA A 34 1.09 0.25 -18.73
N ASP A 35 0.77 1.56 -18.81
CA ASP A 35 1.31 2.57 -17.88
C ASP A 35 0.86 2.29 -16.45
N LEU A 36 -0.41 1.93 -16.25
CA LEU A 36 -0.92 1.61 -14.93
C LEU A 36 -0.29 0.34 -14.36
N TYR A 37 -0.12 -0.70 -15.20
CA TYR A 37 0.58 -1.92 -14.78
C TYR A 37 2.02 -1.63 -14.40
N ALA A 38 2.75 -0.89 -15.21
CA ALA A 38 4.13 -0.48 -14.93
C ALA A 38 4.24 0.31 -13.64
N LEU A 39 3.30 1.23 -13.37
CA LEU A 39 3.22 1.96 -12.11
C LEU A 39 3.02 1.03 -10.91
N ILE A 40 2.05 0.11 -10.97
CA ILE A 40 1.78 -0.85 -9.89
C ILE A 40 3.00 -1.77 -9.69
N HIS A 41 3.63 -2.20 -10.77
CA HIS A 41 4.85 -3.00 -10.73
C HIS A 41 6.01 -2.22 -10.08
N LYS A 42 6.21 -0.95 -10.44
CA LYS A 42 7.20 -0.05 -9.82
C LYS A 42 6.96 0.07 -8.31
N LEU A 43 5.71 0.21 -7.87
CA LEU A 43 5.35 0.25 -6.45
C LEU A 43 5.47 -1.11 -5.74
N GLY A 44 5.33 -2.21 -6.47
CA GLY A 44 5.37 -3.58 -5.97
C GLY A 44 4.02 -4.11 -5.48
N PHE A 45 3.15 -3.26 -5.01
CA PHE A 45 1.75 -3.54 -4.65
C PHE A 45 1.00 -2.24 -4.40
N VAL A 46 -0.34 -2.32 -4.39
CA VAL A 46 -1.23 -1.20 -4.01
C VAL A 46 -2.18 -1.68 -2.92
N GLN A 47 -2.14 -1.05 -1.76
CA GLN A 47 -2.99 -1.43 -0.62
C GLN A 47 -4.47 -1.15 -0.89
N LEU A 48 -5.30 -2.14 -0.57
CA LEU A 48 -6.75 -2.04 -0.57
C LEU A 48 -7.24 -1.69 0.84
N ASP A 49 -8.09 -0.68 0.94
CA ASP A 49 -8.75 -0.35 2.20
C ASP A 49 -10.22 0.01 1.96
N SER A 50 -11.07 -0.31 2.94
CA SER A 50 -12.52 -0.11 2.85
C SER A 50 -12.95 1.32 3.16
N VAL A 51 -12.13 2.11 3.85
CA VAL A 51 -12.43 3.50 4.19
C VAL A 51 -12.59 4.32 2.91
N ASN A 52 -13.74 4.96 2.77
CA ASN A 52 -14.15 5.74 1.61
C ASN A 52 -14.60 7.16 2.03
N ALA A 53 -13.80 7.80 2.88
CA ALA A 53 -14.12 9.15 3.36
C ALA A 53 -14.00 10.20 2.23
N VAL A 54 -12.93 10.15 1.47
CA VAL A 54 -12.70 10.95 0.26
C VAL A 54 -12.76 10.02 -0.94
N GLU A 55 -11.85 9.07 -1.00
CA GLU A 55 -11.83 7.96 -1.94
C GLU A 55 -11.05 6.80 -1.31
N ARG A 56 -11.26 5.56 -1.82
CA ARG A 56 -10.54 4.38 -1.31
C ARG A 56 -9.03 4.49 -1.56
N ALA A 57 -8.26 3.92 -0.65
CA ALA A 57 -6.80 4.04 -0.62
C ALA A 57 -6.13 3.73 -1.96
N HIS A 58 -6.46 2.60 -2.61
CA HIS A 58 -5.86 2.19 -3.87
C HIS A 58 -6.10 3.20 -5.00
N HIS A 59 -7.28 3.78 -5.07
CA HIS A 59 -7.59 4.81 -6.05
C HIS A 59 -6.85 6.11 -5.75
N MET A 60 -6.75 6.53 -4.48
CA MET A 60 -5.96 7.70 -4.07
C MET A 60 -4.47 7.52 -4.36
N ILE A 61 -3.91 6.33 -4.09
CA ILE A 61 -2.51 6.01 -4.35
C ILE A 61 -2.20 6.16 -5.84
N LEU A 62 -3.04 5.62 -6.72
CA LEU A 62 -2.83 5.67 -8.17
C LEU A 62 -3.08 7.08 -8.72
N PHE A 63 -4.14 7.75 -8.30
CA PHE A 63 -4.46 9.11 -8.70
C PHE A 63 -3.37 10.12 -8.32
N SER A 64 -2.73 9.97 -7.17
CA SER A 64 -1.64 10.87 -6.75
C SER A 64 -0.39 10.78 -7.64
N ARG A 65 -0.26 9.75 -8.49
CA ARG A 65 0.84 9.57 -9.45
C ARG A 65 0.49 9.98 -10.87
N GLY A 66 -0.80 10.02 -11.19
CA GLY A 66 -1.26 10.44 -12.52
C GLY A 66 -2.70 10.87 -12.48
N SER A 67 -2.96 12.14 -12.81
CA SER A 67 -4.33 12.68 -12.81
C SER A 67 -5.22 12.09 -13.91
N GLY A 68 -4.60 11.52 -14.94
CA GLY A 68 -5.31 10.76 -15.97
C GLY A 68 -5.69 9.33 -15.58
N TYR A 69 -5.50 8.92 -14.30
CA TYR A 69 -5.91 7.63 -13.80
C TYR A 69 -7.44 7.49 -13.80
N ARG A 70 -7.93 6.37 -14.32
CA ARG A 70 -9.35 5.96 -14.31
C ARG A 70 -9.51 4.62 -13.59
N ARG A 71 -10.58 4.49 -12.79
CA ARG A 71 -10.84 3.30 -11.96
C ARG A 71 -11.05 2.04 -12.78
N GLU A 72 -11.62 2.19 -13.97
CA GLU A 72 -11.91 1.11 -14.94
C GLU A 72 -10.62 0.40 -15.36
N LEU A 73 -9.51 1.12 -15.55
CA LEU A 73 -8.21 0.53 -15.88
C LEU A 73 -7.73 -0.45 -14.82
N LEU A 74 -7.93 -0.13 -13.53
CA LEU A 74 -7.57 -1.05 -12.45
C LEU A 74 -8.46 -2.28 -12.44
N HIS A 75 -9.75 -2.11 -12.73
CA HIS A 75 -10.68 -3.23 -12.88
C HIS A 75 -10.22 -4.15 -14.03
N THR A 76 -9.93 -3.60 -15.19
CA THR A 76 -9.46 -4.35 -16.37
C THR A 76 -8.19 -5.14 -16.04
N LEU A 77 -7.17 -4.52 -15.41
CA LEU A 77 -5.93 -5.21 -15.03
C LEU A 77 -6.16 -6.33 -14.00
N HIS A 78 -7.07 -6.15 -13.05
CA HIS A 78 -7.30 -7.12 -11.99
C HIS A 78 -8.26 -8.23 -12.44
N HIS A 79 -9.37 -7.89 -13.08
CA HIS A 79 -10.44 -8.82 -13.42
C HIS A 79 -10.28 -9.42 -14.83
N ASP A 80 -10.18 -8.56 -15.86
CA ASP A 80 -10.24 -9.02 -17.25
C ASP A 80 -8.92 -9.67 -17.69
N HIS A 81 -7.81 -8.97 -17.46
CA HIS A 81 -6.47 -9.44 -17.86
C HIS A 81 -5.80 -10.32 -16.81
N ARG A 82 -6.27 -10.31 -15.55
CA ARG A 82 -5.67 -11.06 -14.44
C ARG A 82 -4.17 -10.79 -14.29
N SER A 83 -3.74 -9.56 -14.58
CA SER A 83 -2.36 -9.11 -14.43
C SER A 83 -1.99 -8.87 -12.97
N LEU A 84 -2.98 -8.80 -12.09
CA LEU A 84 -2.85 -8.59 -10.66
C LEU A 84 -3.60 -9.68 -9.89
N PHE A 85 -3.08 -10.03 -8.70
CA PHE A 85 -3.82 -10.85 -7.74
C PHE A 85 -3.99 -10.11 -6.42
N GLU A 86 -5.09 -10.39 -5.72
CA GLU A 86 -5.33 -9.81 -4.40
C GLU A 86 -4.87 -10.77 -3.32
N HIS A 87 -3.96 -10.31 -2.46
CA HIS A 87 -3.57 -11.03 -1.26
C HIS A 87 -2.99 -10.10 -0.20
N TRP A 88 -2.64 -10.66 0.95
CA TRP A 88 -1.98 -9.93 2.02
C TRP A 88 -0.51 -9.67 1.70
N THR A 89 -0.10 -8.42 1.86
CA THR A 89 1.26 -8.01 2.20
C THR A 89 1.29 -7.78 3.72
N HIS A 90 1.47 -6.54 4.19
CA HIS A 90 1.15 -6.16 5.57
C HIS A 90 -0.36 -5.99 5.77
N ASP A 91 -1.10 -5.65 4.70
CA ASP A 91 -2.55 -5.59 4.60
C ASP A 91 -3.00 -6.10 3.23
N ALA A 92 -4.33 -6.18 2.99
CA ALA A 92 -4.87 -6.60 1.70
C ALA A 92 -4.37 -5.67 0.58
N SER A 93 -3.86 -6.24 -0.51
CA SER A 93 -3.21 -5.50 -1.58
C SER A 93 -3.44 -6.14 -2.93
N LEU A 94 -3.47 -5.32 -3.99
CA LEU A 94 -3.29 -5.78 -5.37
C LEU A 94 -1.79 -5.87 -5.67
N ILE A 95 -1.37 -6.99 -6.21
CA ILE A 95 0.02 -7.38 -6.36
C ILE A 95 0.22 -7.89 -7.79
N PRO A 96 1.32 -7.55 -8.51
CA PRO A 96 1.62 -8.10 -9.82
C PRO A 96 1.54 -9.63 -9.83
N MET A 97 0.84 -10.20 -10.81
CA MET A 97 0.56 -11.64 -10.88
C MET A 97 1.84 -12.49 -10.93
N GLU A 98 2.88 -12.02 -11.57
CA GLU A 98 4.18 -12.70 -11.65
C GLU A 98 4.87 -12.89 -10.28
N PHE A 99 4.44 -12.17 -9.24
CA PHE A 99 4.96 -12.34 -7.88
C PHE A 99 4.28 -13.50 -7.13
N TYR A 100 3.18 -14.04 -7.65
CA TYR A 100 2.37 -15.07 -7.01
C TYR A 100 3.17 -16.27 -6.50
N PRO A 101 4.17 -16.83 -7.23
CA PRO A 101 4.94 -17.97 -6.75
C PRO A 101 5.58 -17.77 -5.37
N HIS A 102 5.96 -16.53 -5.01
CA HIS A 102 6.59 -16.24 -3.74
C HIS A 102 5.60 -16.24 -2.56
N TRP A 103 4.28 -16.22 -2.80
CA TRP A 103 3.24 -16.29 -1.78
C TRP A 103 3.00 -17.70 -1.22
N HIS A 104 3.51 -18.77 -1.88
CA HIS A 104 3.31 -20.15 -1.41
C HIS A 104 3.77 -20.40 0.03
N HIS A 105 4.83 -19.73 0.50
CA HIS A 105 5.29 -19.84 1.88
C HIS A 105 4.28 -19.20 2.86
N ARG A 106 3.61 -18.14 2.46
CA ARG A 106 2.52 -17.52 3.23
C ARG A 106 1.29 -18.43 3.28
N PHE A 107 0.95 -19.05 2.16
CA PHE A 107 -0.15 -20.02 2.10
C PHE A 107 0.10 -21.21 3.03
N ALA A 108 1.30 -21.75 3.03
CA ALA A 108 1.69 -22.84 3.94
C ALA A 108 1.58 -22.43 5.42
N ALA A 109 2.04 -21.24 5.77
CA ALA A 109 1.90 -20.71 7.12
C ALA A 109 0.42 -20.48 7.52
N ALA A 110 -0.43 -20.03 6.58
CA ALA A 110 -1.86 -19.88 6.83
C ALA A 110 -2.56 -21.23 7.05
N LYS A 111 -2.18 -22.28 6.30
CA LYS A 111 -2.68 -23.66 6.50
C LYS A 111 -2.33 -24.18 7.90
N ALA A 112 -1.11 -23.92 8.37
CA ALA A 112 -0.68 -24.35 9.70
C ALA A 112 -1.49 -23.68 10.83
N ARG A 113 -1.95 -22.43 10.64
CA ARG A 113 -2.76 -21.68 11.64
C ARG A 113 -4.12 -22.32 11.91
N LEU A 114 -4.73 -23.02 10.95
CA LEU A 114 -6.03 -23.68 11.17
C LEU A 114 -5.95 -24.79 12.22
N LYS A 115 -4.76 -25.35 12.44
CA LYS A 115 -4.53 -26.34 13.50
C LYS A 115 -4.63 -25.75 14.92
N HIS A 116 -4.61 -24.40 15.03
CA HIS A 116 -4.71 -23.72 16.32
C HIS A 116 -6.19 -23.53 16.72
N PRO A 117 -6.64 -23.95 17.92
CA PRO A 117 -8.05 -23.91 18.35
C PRO A 117 -8.71 -22.55 18.20
N ASN A 118 -8.01 -21.46 18.52
CA ASN A 118 -8.52 -20.07 18.40
C ASN A 118 -8.85 -19.66 16.95
N TRP A 119 -8.32 -20.37 15.97
CA TRP A 119 -8.63 -20.11 14.56
C TRP A 119 -9.73 -21.01 14.04
N SER A 120 -9.69 -22.29 14.41
CA SER A 120 -10.73 -23.26 13.99
C SER A 120 -12.10 -22.91 14.58
N SER A 121 -12.17 -22.49 15.83
CA SER A 121 -13.41 -22.10 16.49
C SER A 121 -14.14 -20.93 15.82
N ARG A 122 -13.44 -20.07 15.11
CA ARG A 122 -14.08 -18.97 14.33
C ARG A 122 -14.85 -19.46 13.11
N ILE A 123 -14.57 -20.67 12.63
CA ILE A 123 -15.29 -21.26 11.48
C ILE A 123 -16.53 -22.01 11.98
N GLY A 124 -16.68 -22.24 13.30
CA GLY A 124 -17.78 -22.95 13.93
C GLY A 124 -17.33 -24.26 14.57
N ASP A 125 -18.31 -25.03 15.07
CA ASP A 125 -18.07 -26.26 15.83
C ASP A 125 -17.46 -27.39 14.97
N ASP A 126 -17.78 -27.41 13.68
CA ASP A 126 -17.21 -28.36 12.71
C ASP A 126 -16.56 -27.60 11.52
N PRO A 127 -15.33 -27.09 11.70
CA PRO A 127 -14.62 -26.34 10.66
C PRO A 127 -14.41 -27.13 9.36
N ALA A 128 -14.19 -28.42 9.46
CA ALA A 128 -13.95 -29.28 8.28
C ALA A 128 -15.20 -29.38 7.42
N LYS A 129 -16.37 -29.54 8.01
CA LYS A 129 -17.65 -29.59 7.32
C LYS A 129 -17.99 -28.25 6.65
N VAL A 130 -17.79 -27.12 7.36
CA VAL A 130 -18.02 -25.79 6.80
C VAL A 130 -17.11 -25.51 5.60
N ILE A 131 -15.82 -25.79 5.72
CA ILE A 131 -14.83 -25.64 4.63
C ILE A 131 -15.20 -26.52 3.45
N SER A 132 -15.59 -27.79 3.70
CA SER A 132 -16.00 -28.71 2.63
C SER A 132 -17.22 -28.22 1.89
N ARG A 133 -18.25 -27.71 2.60
CA ARG A 133 -19.46 -27.11 2.03
C ARG A 133 -19.11 -25.91 1.15
N VAL A 134 -18.33 -24.96 1.67
CA VAL A 134 -17.91 -23.76 0.91
C VAL A 134 -17.14 -24.13 -0.35
N ARG A 135 -16.20 -25.08 -0.24
CA ARG A 135 -15.43 -25.58 -1.37
C ARG A 135 -16.32 -26.25 -2.43
N ALA A 136 -17.26 -27.08 -2.02
CA ALA A 136 -18.22 -27.75 -2.92
C ALA A 136 -19.11 -26.73 -3.64
N HIS A 137 -19.59 -25.70 -2.91
CA HIS A 137 -20.39 -24.63 -3.49
C HIS A 137 -19.64 -23.90 -4.60
N ILE A 138 -18.39 -23.43 -4.35
CA ILE A 138 -17.60 -22.70 -5.34
C ILE A 138 -17.22 -23.60 -6.52
N ARG A 139 -16.88 -24.88 -6.25
CA ARG A 139 -16.59 -25.84 -7.33
C ARG A 139 -17.75 -25.99 -8.29
N LYS A 140 -18.98 -26.03 -7.76
CA LYS A 140 -20.22 -26.22 -8.55
C LYS A 140 -20.65 -24.92 -9.24
N ASN A 141 -20.63 -23.79 -8.53
CA ASN A 141 -21.27 -22.55 -8.96
C ASN A 141 -20.31 -21.50 -9.53
N GLY A 142 -18.99 -21.67 -9.35
CA GLY A 142 -17.99 -20.70 -9.78
C GLY A 142 -17.89 -19.49 -8.85
N GLU A 143 -17.75 -18.31 -9.43
CA GLU A 143 -17.59 -17.04 -8.73
C GLU A 143 -18.66 -16.82 -7.66
N THR A 144 -18.23 -16.57 -6.44
CA THR A 144 -19.13 -16.56 -5.27
C THR A 144 -18.81 -15.40 -4.34
N LEU A 145 -19.83 -14.67 -3.95
CA LEU A 145 -19.80 -13.66 -2.89
C LEU A 145 -20.09 -14.29 -1.52
N ALA A 146 -19.58 -13.71 -0.43
CA ALA A 146 -19.86 -14.22 0.91
C ALA A 146 -21.35 -14.26 1.25
N ARG A 147 -22.15 -13.33 0.70
CA ARG A 147 -23.61 -13.27 0.88
C ARG A 147 -24.40 -14.42 0.21
N ALA A 148 -23.75 -15.22 -0.65
CA ALA A 148 -24.38 -16.42 -1.19
C ALA A 148 -24.58 -17.53 -0.14
N PHE A 149 -23.99 -17.35 1.05
CA PHE A 149 -24.19 -18.26 2.18
C PHE A 149 -25.07 -17.58 3.23
N GLU A 150 -26.13 -18.27 3.66
CA GLU A 150 -27.13 -17.73 4.59
C GLU A 150 -26.69 -17.70 6.06
N ASP A 151 -25.45 -18.05 6.35
CA ASP A 151 -24.93 -18.10 7.72
C ASP A 151 -24.92 -16.70 8.35
N LYS A 152 -25.59 -16.56 9.49
CA LYS A 152 -25.50 -15.34 10.30
C LYS A 152 -24.29 -15.40 11.21
N GLY A 153 -23.54 -14.29 11.32
CA GLY A 153 -22.47 -14.15 12.30
C GLY A 153 -23.03 -14.10 13.72
N GLY A 154 -22.28 -14.62 14.69
CA GLY A 154 -22.55 -14.38 16.12
C GLY A 154 -22.41 -12.88 16.42
N GLY A 155 -23.35 -12.33 17.22
CA GLY A 155 -23.54 -10.91 17.44
C GLY A 155 -22.30 -10.09 17.72
N GLY A 156 -22.25 -8.89 17.10
CA GLY A 156 -21.19 -7.88 17.22
C GLY A 156 -20.83 -7.27 15.87
N TRP A 157 -20.30 -6.06 15.89
CA TRP A 157 -19.91 -5.29 14.69
C TRP A 157 -18.95 -6.04 13.73
N TRP A 158 -18.16 -6.99 14.27
CA TRP A 158 -17.18 -7.81 13.52
C TRP A 158 -17.55 -9.29 13.45
N GLY A 159 -18.78 -9.67 13.77
CA GLY A 159 -19.24 -11.06 13.77
C GLY A 159 -19.39 -11.62 12.35
N TRP A 160 -18.35 -12.28 11.85
CA TRP A 160 -18.42 -13.01 10.58
C TRP A 160 -19.12 -14.35 10.77
N GLY A 161 -20.02 -14.71 9.83
CA GLY A 161 -20.56 -16.05 9.79
C GLY A 161 -19.49 -17.11 9.45
N PRO A 162 -19.75 -18.38 9.79
CA PRO A 162 -18.83 -19.49 9.54
C PRO A 162 -18.36 -19.58 8.10
N SER A 163 -19.25 -19.46 7.11
CA SER A 163 -18.88 -19.53 5.69
C SER A 163 -17.99 -18.38 5.23
N LYS A 164 -18.24 -17.14 5.71
CA LYS A 164 -17.37 -16.01 5.43
C LYS A 164 -15.97 -16.22 6.00
N THR A 165 -15.87 -16.78 7.20
CA THR A 165 -14.59 -17.12 7.83
C THR A 165 -13.87 -18.23 7.06
N ALA A 166 -14.61 -19.23 6.57
CA ALA A 166 -14.06 -20.28 5.72
C ALA A 166 -13.56 -19.77 4.36
N LEU A 167 -14.30 -18.85 3.71
CA LEU A 167 -13.87 -18.17 2.47
C LEU A 167 -12.53 -17.45 2.68
N GLU A 168 -12.43 -16.65 3.75
CA GLU A 168 -11.19 -15.94 4.10
C GLU A 168 -10.04 -16.91 4.40
N HIS A 169 -10.32 -18.04 5.06
CA HIS A 169 -9.32 -19.08 5.29
C HIS A 169 -8.83 -19.68 3.97
N LEU A 170 -9.75 -20.12 3.11
CA LEU A 170 -9.42 -20.74 1.82
C LEU A 170 -8.64 -19.79 0.90
N TRP A 171 -9.00 -18.50 0.90
CA TRP A 171 -8.24 -17.49 0.19
C TRP A 171 -6.82 -17.31 0.78
N ARG A 172 -6.69 -17.19 2.10
CA ARG A 172 -5.38 -17.06 2.77
C ARG A 172 -4.46 -18.26 2.56
N THR A 173 -5.04 -19.43 2.32
CA THR A 173 -4.28 -20.66 2.03
C THR A 173 -3.96 -20.85 0.55
N GLY A 174 -4.39 -19.94 -0.33
CA GLY A 174 -4.17 -19.99 -1.77
C GLY A 174 -5.03 -21.04 -2.47
N GLU A 175 -6.06 -21.60 -1.81
CA GLU A 175 -7.01 -22.51 -2.45
C GLU A 175 -8.07 -21.75 -3.26
N LEU A 176 -8.49 -20.58 -2.74
CA LEU A 176 -9.30 -19.61 -3.46
C LEU A 176 -8.45 -18.39 -3.85
N ALA A 177 -8.86 -17.72 -4.89
CA ALA A 177 -8.38 -16.40 -5.29
C ALA A 177 -9.55 -15.41 -5.33
N ILE A 178 -9.23 -14.12 -5.30
CA ILE A 178 -10.19 -13.04 -5.51
C ILE A 178 -10.19 -12.72 -7.01
N VAL A 179 -11.34 -12.84 -7.64
CA VAL A 179 -11.54 -12.55 -9.06
C VAL A 179 -11.68 -11.04 -9.28
N ARG A 180 -12.50 -10.40 -8.44
CA ARG A 180 -12.80 -8.97 -8.44
C ARG A 180 -13.46 -8.56 -7.12
N ARG A 181 -13.83 -7.30 -7.04
CA ARG A 181 -14.65 -6.79 -5.94
C ARG A 181 -15.93 -6.13 -6.49
N ASP A 182 -17.07 -6.58 -6.00
CA ASP A 182 -18.39 -6.01 -6.32
C ASP A 182 -18.84 -5.13 -5.13
N GLY A 183 -18.97 -3.82 -5.32
CA GLY A 183 -19.26 -2.89 -4.23
C GLY A 183 -18.26 -2.96 -3.07
N PHE A 184 -17.01 -3.34 -3.34
CA PHE A 184 -15.93 -3.64 -2.41
C PHE A 184 -16.02 -5.01 -1.69
N GLU A 185 -17.07 -5.81 -1.91
CA GLU A 185 -17.13 -7.21 -1.47
C GLU A 185 -16.24 -8.09 -2.37
N LYS A 186 -15.55 -9.04 -1.77
CA LYS A 186 -14.69 -9.99 -2.49
C LYS A 186 -15.53 -11.03 -3.23
N VAL A 187 -15.27 -11.22 -4.50
CA VAL A 187 -15.76 -12.32 -5.30
C VAL A 187 -14.69 -13.40 -5.36
N TYR A 188 -14.99 -14.57 -4.84
CA TYR A 188 -14.06 -15.70 -4.71
C TYR A 188 -14.29 -16.73 -5.80
N ASP A 189 -13.22 -17.32 -6.33
CA ASP A 189 -13.28 -18.55 -7.12
C ASP A 189 -12.05 -19.42 -6.81
N LEU A 190 -12.02 -20.64 -7.37
CA LEU A 190 -10.89 -21.54 -7.24
C LEU A 190 -9.63 -20.91 -7.84
N SER A 191 -8.52 -20.98 -7.13
CA SER A 191 -7.24 -20.46 -7.65
C SER A 191 -6.82 -21.14 -8.96
N THR A 192 -7.27 -22.38 -9.21
CA THR A 192 -7.06 -23.11 -10.48
C THR A 192 -7.81 -22.50 -11.67
N ARG A 193 -8.79 -21.63 -11.45
CA ARG A 193 -9.52 -20.91 -12.50
C ARG A 193 -9.07 -19.48 -12.68
N VAL A 194 -8.40 -18.92 -11.68
CA VAL A 194 -8.05 -17.49 -11.63
C VAL A 194 -6.55 -17.27 -11.88
N ILE A 195 -5.70 -18.11 -11.33
CA ILE A 195 -4.25 -17.95 -11.37
C ILE A 195 -3.68 -18.83 -12.50
N PRO A 196 -2.85 -18.30 -13.42
CA PRO A 196 -2.17 -19.08 -14.45
C PRO A 196 -1.42 -20.27 -13.88
N ASP A 197 -1.49 -21.42 -14.56
CA ASP A 197 -0.98 -22.70 -14.06
C ASP A 197 0.53 -22.67 -13.80
N ASP A 198 1.30 -22.07 -14.68
CA ASP A 198 2.75 -21.91 -14.55
C ASP A 198 3.14 -21.16 -13.28
N LEU A 199 2.45 -20.07 -12.96
CA LEU A 199 2.66 -19.28 -11.76
C LEU A 199 2.12 -19.98 -10.50
N ARG A 200 0.97 -20.65 -10.65
CA ARG A 200 0.33 -21.40 -9.56
C ARG A 200 1.14 -22.64 -9.15
N GLU A 201 1.84 -23.26 -10.08
CA GLU A 201 2.62 -24.49 -9.86
C GLU A 201 4.09 -24.22 -9.50
N ALA A 202 4.62 -23.06 -9.86
CA ALA A 202 5.98 -22.68 -9.50
C ALA A 202 6.17 -22.66 -7.97
N ARG A 203 7.25 -23.30 -7.51
CA ARG A 203 7.58 -23.45 -6.06
C ARG A 203 8.99 -22.99 -5.79
N PRO A 204 9.24 -21.66 -5.74
CA PRO A 204 10.54 -21.17 -5.35
C PRO A 204 10.88 -21.65 -3.93
N THR A 205 12.13 -22.06 -3.73
CA THR A 205 12.61 -22.43 -2.39
C THR A 205 12.54 -21.24 -1.45
N ARG A 206 12.52 -21.49 -0.13
CA ARG A 206 12.53 -20.41 0.88
C ARG A 206 13.69 -19.44 0.64
N LYS A 207 14.89 -19.95 0.33
CA LYS A 207 16.07 -19.14 0.01
C LYS A 207 15.85 -18.24 -1.20
N LYS A 208 15.26 -18.76 -2.29
CA LYS A 208 14.93 -17.95 -3.49
C LYS A 208 13.90 -16.88 -3.17
N THR A 209 12.88 -17.20 -2.35
CA THR A 209 11.87 -16.21 -1.93
C THR A 209 12.47 -15.12 -1.05
N ILE A 210 13.37 -15.45 -0.11
CA ILE A 210 14.06 -14.46 0.72
C ILE A 210 14.91 -13.53 -0.15
N ASP A 211 15.70 -14.08 -1.07
CA ASP A 211 16.55 -13.28 -1.96
C ASP A 211 15.71 -12.36 -2.85
N TRP A 212 14.66 -12.90 -3.48
CA TRP A 212 13.74 -12.11 -4.29
C TRP A 212 13.06 -10.99 -3.48
N ALA A 213 12.49 -11.31 -2.33
CA ALA A 213 11.78 -10.33 -1.50
C ALA A 213 12.68 -9.19 -1.03
N ALA A 214 13.92 -9.51 -0.61
CA ALA A 214 14.88 -8.54 -0.14
C ALA A 214 15.39 -7.64 -1.27
N ARG A 215 15.80 -8.22 -2.43
CA ARG A 215 16.24 -7.43 -3.60
C ARG A 215 15.12 -6.57 -4.16
N THR A 216 13.92 -7.13 -4.29
CA THR A 216 12.74 -6.42 -4.80
C THR A 216 12.34 -5.26 -3.91
N ALA A 217 12.41 -5.45 -2.58
CA ALA A 217 12.18 -4.38 -1.62
C ALA A 217 13.27 -3.30 -1.70
N LEU A 218 14.54 -3.70 -1.80
CA LEU A 218 15.67 -2.78 -1.86
C LEU A 218 15.64 -1.90 -3.12
N ALA A 219 15.36 -2.50 -4.27
CA ALA A 219 15.19 -1.78 -5.54
C ALA A 219 14.07 -0.73 -5.50
N ARG A 220 12.99 -0.98 -4.72
CA ARG A 220 11.84 -0.07 -4.58
C ARG A 220 12.01 0.97 -3.48
N LEU A 221 12.85 0.71 -2.51
CA LEU A 221 13.14 1.63 -1.41
C LEU A 221 14.39 2.50 -1.69
N GLY A 222 15.23 2.11 -2.67
CA GLY A 222 16.53 2.68 -3.00
C GLY A 222 17.59 2.28 -1.96
N PHE A 223 17.30 2.47 -0.70
CA PHE A 223 18.11 2.05 0.45
C PHE A 223 17.17 1.57 1.57
N ALA A 224 17.61 0.63 2.41
CA ALA A 224 16.76 0.09 3.45
C ALA A 224 17.52 -0.50 4.63
N THR A 225 16.93 -0.45 5.81
CA THR A 225 17.32 -1.25 6.97
C THR A 225 16.75 -2.67 6.86
N HIS A 226 17.24 -3.61 7.67
CA HIS A 226 16.71 -4.98 7.71
C HIS A 226 15.21 -5.04 8.06
N GLN A 227 14.74 -4.12 8.95
CA GLN A 227 13.33 -4.00 9.32
C GLN A 227 12.48 -3.56 8.13
N GLU A 228 12.95 -2.57 7.37
CA GLU A 228 12.26 -2.04 6.19
C GLU A 228 12.17 -3.11 5.09
N LEU A 229 13.25 -3.88 4.85
CA LEU A 229 13.24 -5.01 3.91
C LEU A 229 12.20 -6.06 4.31
N ALA A 230 12.19 -6.46 5.58
CA ALA A 230 11.25 -7.46 6.08
C ALA A 230 9.79 -6.98 6.02
N ALA A 231 9.57 -5.69 6.33
CA ALA A 231 8.24 -5.08 6.36
C ALA A 231 7.64 -4.84 4.97
N PHE A 232 8.45 -4.73 3.92
CA PHE A 232 7.98 -4.31 2.59
C PHE A 232 6.82 -5.18 2.08
N PHE A 233 7.06 -6.48 1.88
CA PHE A 233 6.01 -7.44 1.51
C PHE A 233 5.46 -8.22 2.71
N ALA A 234 6.09 -8.12 3.88
CA ALA A 234 5.84 -8.97 5.05
C ALA A 234 5.91 -10.47 4.74
N LEU A 235 6.78 -10.88 3.83
CA LEU A 235 7.02 -12.26 3.41
C LEU A 235 8.18 -12.91 4.14
N ILE A 236 9.11 -12.12 4.63
CA ILE A 236 10.32 -12.58 5.32
C ILE A 236 10.39 -11.96 6.72
N SER A 237 11.07 -12.64 7.64
CA SER A 237 11.33 -12.13 8.98
C SER A 237 12.54 -11.20 9.00
N ILE A 238 12.68 -10.39 10.04
CA ILE A 238 13.86 -9.54 10.26
C ILE A 238 15.13 -10.40 10.38
N ALA A 239 15.04 -11.58 11.02
CA ALA A 239 16.17 -12.50 11.14
C ALA A 239 16.64 -13.02 9.76
N GLU A 240 15.68 -13.39 8.89
CA GLU A 240 15.99 -13.80 7.52
C GLU A 240 16.57 -12.65 6.68
N ALA A 241 16.04 -11.42 6.82
CA ALA A 241 16.59 -10.24 6.16
C ALA A 241 18.04 -9.95 6.60
N LYS A 242 18.34 -10.08 7.90
CA LYS A 242 19.71 -9.96 8.45
C LYS A 242 20.65 -11.02 7.90
N ALA A 243 20.24 -12.29 7.92
CA ALA A 243 21.06 -13.40 7.44
C ALA A 243 21.32 -13.27 5.92
N TRP A 244 20.30 -12.88 5.15
CA TRP A 244 20.44 -12.58 3.72
C TRP A 244 21.43 -11.45 3.49
N ALA A 245 21.32 -10.34 4.23
CA ALA A 245 22.19 -9.18 4.06
C ALA A 245 23.68 -9.52 4.32
N VAL A 246 23.98 -10.29 5.37
CA VAL A 246 25.35 -10.75 5.66
C VAL A 246 25.93 -11.52 4.46
N ALA A 247 25.15 -12.43 3.89
CA ALA A 247 25.58 -13.20 2.74
C ALA A 247 25.71 -12.35 1.46
N ALA A 248 24.78 -11.41 1.24
CA ALA A 248 24.77 -10.53 0.07
C ALA A 248 25.93 -9.51 0.12
N LEU A 249 26.24 -8.94 1.28
CA LEU A 249 27.42 -8.08 1.49
C LEU A 249 28.74 -8.82 1.19
N LYS A 250 28.85 -10.08 1.66
CA LYS A 250 30.06 -10.90 1.40
C LYS A 250 30.26 -11.18 -0.10
N ARG A 251 29.18 -11.28 -0.88
CA ARG A 251 29.25 -11.47 -2.34
C ARG A 251 29.42 -10.17 -3.13
N GLY A 252 29.25 -9.01 -2.49
CA GLY A 252 29.22 -7.71 -3.15
C GLY A 252 27.91 -7.41 -3.88
N ASP A 253 26.85 -8.17 -3.61
CA ASP A 253 25.53 -7.96 -4.22
C ASP A 253 24.81 -6.72 -3.69
N ILE A 254 25.20 -6.25 -2.52
CA ILE A 254 24.74 -5.03 -1.86
C ILE A 254 25.90 -4.37 -1.14
N ILE A 255 25.73 -3.10 -0.78
CA ILE A 255 26.70 -2.31 -0.01
C ILE A 255 26.02 -1.71 1.23
N GLU A 256 26.82 -1.35 2.23
CA GLU A 256 26.39 -0.51 3.35
C GLU A 256 26.58 0.97 2.99
N VAL A 257 25.56 1.77 3.30
CA VAL A 257 25.55 3.23 3.11
C VAL A 257 25.15 3.92 4.41
N MET A 258 25.52 5.19 4.55
CA MET A 258 25.04 6.08 5.62
C MET A 258 24.06 7.07 5.02
N VAL A 259 22.84 7.12 5.54
CA VAL A 259 21.77 7.99 5.03
C VAL A 259 21.44 9.03 6.07
N THR A 260 21.61 10.30 5.73
CA THR A 260 21.29 11.44 6.61
C THR A 260 19.78 11.67 6.66
N GLY A 261 19.23 11.77 7.86
CA GLY A 261 17.85 12.12 8.10
C GLY A 261 17.60 13.63 8.07
N GLU A 262 16.33 14.04 8.17
CA GLU A 262 15.95 15.47 8.25
C GLU A 262 16.49 16.13 9.53
N ASP A 263 16.71 15.35 10.59
CA ASP A 263 17.32 15.78 11.86
C ASP A 263 18.86 15.89 11.81
N GLY A 264 19.48 15.67 10.65
CA GLY A 264 20.94 15.67 10.45
C GLY A 264 21.65 14.40 10.94
N ASN A 265 20.94 13.46 11.57
CA ASN A 265 21.54 12.21 12.04
C ASN A 265 21.68 11.18 10.91
N ALA A 266 22.86 10.62 10.73
CA ALA A 266 23.11 9.58 9.76
C ALA A 266 22.74 8.19 10.32
N LYS A 267 22.10 7.36 9.50
CA LYS A 267 21.70 5.99 9.84
C LYS A 267 22.23 5.00 8.80
N ALA A 268 22.81 3.89 9.27
CA ALA A 268 23.26 2.81 8.40
C ALA A 268 22.07 2.13 7.71
N ALA A 269 22.22 1.89 6.43
CA ALA A 269 21.28 1.20 5.56
C ALA A 269 22.03 0.32 4.55
N LEU A 270 21.30 -0.51 3.82
CA LEU A 270 21.75 -1.32 2.71
C LEU A 270 21.30 -0.68 1.41
N ALA A 271 22.10 -0.77 0.36
CA ALA A 271 21.77 -0.31 -0.99
C ALA A 271 22.32 -1.29 -2.04
N LEU A 272 21.83 -1.19 -3.27
CA LEU A 272 22.44 -1.86 -4.41
C LEU A 272 23.79 -1.20 -4.76
N PRO A 273 24.73 -1.91 -5.41
CA PRO A 273 26.06 -1.37 -5.68
C PRO A 273 26.09 -0.15 -6.60
N ASP A 274 25.07 0.03 -7.43
CA ASP A 274 24.89 1.12 -8.39
C ASP A 274 24.18 2.36 -7.81
N ILE A 275 24.04 2.43 -6.48
CA ILE A 275 23.30 3.50 -5.78
C ILE A 275 23.78 4.90 -6.17
N GLU A 276 25.07 5.10 -6.44
CA GLU A 276 25.61 6.40 -6.84
C GLU A 276 25.06 6.83 -8.20
N ALA A 277 25.01 5.92 -9.17
CA ALA A 277 24.38 6.18 -10.47
C ALA A 277 22.87 6.39 -10.35
N GLU A 278 22.21 5.64 -9.47
CA GLU A 278 20.78 5.80 -9.22
C GLU A 278 20.45 7.16 -8.58
N LEU A 279 21.26 7.65 -7.65
CA LEU A 279 21.11 8.97 -7.05
C LEU A 279 21.31 10.08 -8.08
N ALA A 280 22.30 9.93 -8.97
CA ALA A 280 22.56 10.89 -10.04
C ALA A 280 21.44 10.91 -11.10
N ALA A 281 20.78 9.78 -11.33
CA ALA A 281 19.71 9.64 -12.30
C ALA A 281 18.31 9.97 -11.73
N ALA A 282 18.17 10.10 -10.41
CA ALA A 282 16.88 10.35 -9.78
C ALA A 282 16.33 11.73 -10.18
N ASP A 283 15.10 11.75 -10.63
CA ASP A 283 14.40 12.98 -10.99
C ASP A 283 14.24 13.93 -9.80
N THR A 284 14.46 15.22 -10.03
CA THR A 284 14.14 16.25 -9.05
C THR A 284 12.60 16.34 -8.90
N PRO A 285 12.06 16.19 -7.68
CA PRO A 285 10.63 16.27 -7.48
C PRO A 285 10.05 17.62 -7.91
N HIS A 286 9.07 17.59 -8.80
CA HIS A 286 8.39 18.79 -9.29
C HIS A 286 7.57 19.43 -8.15
N PRO A 287 7.55 20.75 -7.98
CA PRO A 287 6.87 21.46 -6.89
C PRO A 287 5.33 21.47 -7.05
N GLU A 288 4.76 20.38 -7.46
CA GLU A 288 3.32 20.18 -7.55
C GLU A 288 2.74 19.77 -6.21
N LEU A 289 1.58 20.34 -5.87
CA LEU A 289 0.86 19.98 -4.65
C LEU A 289 -0.06 18.78 -4.91
N ARG A 290 0.00 17.79 -4.02
CA ARG A 290 -0.85 16.60 -4.10
C ARG A 290 -1.26 16.08 -2.73
N PHE A 291 -2.46 15.47 -2.68
CA PHE A 291 -2.95 14.78 -1.49
C PHE A 291 -2.59 13.29 -1.57
N LEU A 292 -1.96 12.76 -0.52
CA LEU A 292 -1.64 11.35 -0.44
C LEU A 292 -2.67 10.59 0.41
N SER A 293 -2.90 9.31 0.07
CA SER A 293 -3.65 8.42 0.94
C SER A 293 -2.90 8.20 2.27
N PRO A 294 -3.59 8.07 3.41
CA PRO A 294 -2.98 7.61 4.66
C PRO A 294 -2.26 6.26 4.55
N PHE A 295 -2.60 5.46 3.54
CA PHE A 295 -2.05 4.14 3.26
C PHE A 295 -1.06 4.15 2.08
N ASP A 296 -0.62 5.35 1.66
CA ASP A 296 0.34 5.48 0.57
C ASP A 296 1.66 4.77 0.93
N PRO A 297 2.25 3.98 0.00
CA PRO A 297 3.51 3.28 0.25
C PRO A 297 4.65 4.21 0.65
N ALA A 298 4.66 5.47 0.18
CA ALA A 298 5.69 6.46 0.54
C ALA A 298 5.64 6.90 2.01
N ILE A 299 4.48 6.79 2.66
CA ILE A 299 4.32 7.18 4.07
C ILE A 299 3.97 6.01 4.98
N ARG A 300 3.81 4.81 4.46
CA ARG A 300 3.42 3.61 5.22
C ARG A 300 4.36 3.31 6.39
N ASP A 301 5.67 3.39 6.17
CA ASP A 301 6.66 3.30 7.25
C ASP A 301 6.80 4.67 7.92
N ARG A 302 6.06 4.89 9.01
CA ARG A 302 6.01 6.15 9.76
C ARG A 302 7.38 6.59 10.28
N LYS A 303 8.21 5.62 10.68
CA LYS A 303 9.58 5.90 11.17
C LYS A 303 10.48 6.39 10.03
N ARG A 304 10.33 5.81 8.83
CA ARG A 304 11.02 6.27 7.64
C ARG A 304 10.54 7.66 7.21
N THR A 305 9.21 7.88 7.22
CA THR A 305 8.61 9.17 6.89
C THR A 305 9.12 10.27 7.83
N LEU A 306 9.14 10.01 9.13
CA LEU A 306 9.71 10.94 10.11
C LEU A 306 11.20 11.18 9.84
N ARG A 307 11.97 10.13 9.63
CA ARG A 307 13.43 10.23 9.42
C ARG A 307 13.79 11.01 8.17
N LEU A 308 13.14 10.76 7.03
CA LEU A 308 13.50 11.39 5.76
C LEU A 308 12.88 12.77 5.58
N PHE A 309 11.67 12.99 6.07
CA PHE A 309 10.87 14.19 5.79
C PHE A 309 10.57 15.05 7.00
N GLY A 310 10.96 14.65 8.22
CA GLY A 310 10.57 15.33 9.44
C GLY A 310 9.05 15.30 9.72
N PHE A 311 8.29 14.49 8.99
CA PHE A 311 6.84 14.48 9.02
C PHE A 311 6.31 13.38 9.96
N ASP A 312 5.88 13.78 11.16
CA ASP A 312 5.21 12.89 12.11
C ASP A 312 3.74 12.71 11.72
N TYR A 313 3.40 11.51 11.28
CA TYR A 313 2.08 11.19 10.79
C TYR A 313 1.51 9.92 11.42
N THR A 314 0.27 10.02 11.88
CA THR A 314 -0.53 8.89 12.39
C THR A 314 -1.94 8.99 11.86
N ILE A 315 -2.51 7.86 11.43
CA ILE A 315 -3.93 7.79 11.06
C ILE A 315 -4.78 7.60 12.31
N GLU A 316 -5.89 8.35 12.42
CA GLU A 316 -6.72 8.39 13.63
C GLU A 316 -8.09 7.71 13.49
N ILE A 317 -8.26 6.84 12.47
CA ILE A 317 -9.55 6.14 12.21
C ILE A 317 -10.01 5.26 13.39
N PHE A 318 -9.06 4.74 14.18
CA PHE A 318 -9.35 3.94 15.37
C PHE A 318 -9.35 4.75 16.67
N VAL A 319 -9.04 6.04 16.60
CA VAL A 319 -9.06 6.93 17.76
C VAL A 319 -10.49 7.45 17.98
N PRO A 320 -11.02 7.37 19.21
CA PRO A 320 -12.32 7.99 19.52
C PRO A 320 -12.35 9.47 19.14
N GLU A 321 -13.46 9.94 18.59
CA GLU A 321 -13.59 11.26 17.98
C GLU A 321 -13.05 12.40 18.87
N LYS A 322 -13.45 12.42 20.14
CA LYS A 322 -13.03 13.43 21.14
C LYS A 322 -11.51 13.46 21.42
N LYS A 323 -10.79 12.39 21.05
CA LYS A 323 -9.34 12.24 21.26
C LYS A 323 -8.54 12.45 19.99
N ARG A 324 -9.17 12.65 18.84
CA ARG A 324 -8.48 12.90 17.57
C ARG A 324 -7.80 14.25 17.57
N LYS A 325 -6.54 14.24 17.14
CA LYS A 325 -5.71 15.45 17.03
C LYS A 325 -6.07 16.26 15.78
N TYR A 326 -6.28 15.57 14.66
CA TYR A 326 -6.50 16.18 13.35
C TYR A 326 -7.83 15.77 12.70
N GLY A 327 -8.32 14.56 12.88
CA GLY A 327 -9.58 14.13 12.29
C GLY A 327 -9.64 12.63 12.01
N TYR A 328 -10.70 12.22 11.31
CA TYR A 328 -10.94 10.80 11.04
C TYR A 328 -10.04 10.24 9.94
N TYR A 329 -10.04 10.91 8.77
CA TYR A 329 -9.30 10.44 7.59
C TYR A 329 -8.48 11.59 7.00
N VAL A 330 -7.35 11.84 7.61
CA VAL A 330 -6.51 13.00 7.34
C VAL A 330 -5.51 12.67 6.24
N LEU A 331 -5.57 13.40 5.14
CA LEU A 331 -4.68 13.24 4.01
C LEU A 331 -3.42 14.11 4.18
N PRO A 332 -2.20 13.56 4.09
CA PRO A 332 -0.98 14.36 3.96
C PRO A 332 -0.99 15.19 2.69
N ILE A 333 -0.49 16.42 2.80
CA ILE A 333 -0.29 17.34 1.68
C ILE A 333 1.20 17.38 1.37
N MET A 334 1.56 16.97 0.16
CA MET A 334 2.93 16.97 -0.34
C MET A 334 3.10 18.05 -1.41
N GLU A 335 4.20 18.79 -1.35
CA GLU A 335 4.63 19.77 -2.34
C GLU A 335 6.11 19.49 -2.67
N GLY A 336 6.38 19.09 -3.92
CA GLY A 336 7.73 18.66 -4.29
C GLY A 336 8.23 17.49 -3.43
N ASP A 337 9.33 17.71 -2.73
CA ASP A 337 9.97 16.72 -1.86
C ASP A 337 9.62 16.87 -0.36
N ARG A 338 8.56 17.64 -0.02
CA ARG A 338 8.21 17.96 1.38
C ARG A 338 6.75 17.72 1.68
N PHE A 339 6.46 17.30 2.90
CA PHE A 339 5.12 17.36 3.45
C PHE A 339 4.90 18.74 4.08
N ILE A 340 3.96 19.49 3.50
CA ILE A 340 3.69 20.88 3.91
C ILE A 340 2.49 21.00 4.83
N GLY A 341 1.71 19.94 4.99
CA GLY A 341 0.52 19.98 5.82
C GLY A 341 -0.32 18.70 5.75
N ARG A 342 -1.53 18.82 6.24
CA ARG A 342 -2.53 17.75 6.29
C ARG A 342 -3.94 18.31 6.23
N ALA A 343 -4.88 17.56 5.63
CA ALA A 343 -6.27 17.96 5.50
C ALA A 343 -7.21 16.82 5.91
N ASP A 344 -8.17 17.10 6.81
CA ASP A 344 -9.31 16.20 7.04
C ASP A 344 -10.43 16.57 6.06
N MET A 345 -10.81 15.62 5.23
CA MET A 345 -11.77 15.85 4.15
C MET A 345 -12.81 14.74 4.08
N LYS A 346 -13.97 15.08 3.50
CA LYS A 346 -15.03 14.11 3.22
C LYS A 346 -15.72 14.43 1.91
N ALA A 347 -15.86 13.42 1.04
CA ALA A 347 -16.65 13.53 -0.18
C ALA A 347 -18.11 13.14 0.11
N HIS A 348 -19.02 14.09 -0.07
CA HIS A 348 -20.49 13.91 0.00
C HIS A 348 -21.01 13.77 -1.43
N ARG A 349 -20.89 12.58 -2.01
CA ARG A 349 -21.17 12.34 -3.43
C ARG A 349 -22.64 12.58 -3.78
N GLY A 350 -23.56 12.31 -2.85
CA GLY A 350 -24.99 12.61 -3.04
C GLY A 350 -25.31 14.10 -3.16
N ASP A 351 -24.44 14.96 -2.61
CA ASP A 351 -24.58 16.42 -2.59
C ASP A 351 -23.58 17.10 -3.54
N ASP A 352 -22.85 16.34 -4.35
CA ASP A 352 -21.75 16.82 -5.20
C ASP A 352 -20.81 17.77 -4.46
N ARG A 353 -20.36 17.41 -3.22
CA ARG A 353 -19.60 18.30 -2.36
C ARG A 353 -18.39 17.61 -1.73
N LEU A 354 -17.21 18.21 -1.91
CA LEU A 354 -15.99 17.87 -1.18
C LEU A 354 -15.82 18.86 -0.01
N GLU A 355 -16.05 18.39 1.20
CA GLU A 355 -15.91 19.15 2.43
C GLU A 355 -14.48 19.07 2.95
N VAL A 356 -13.85 20.22 3.17
CA VAL A 356 -12.58 20.36 3.90
C VAL A 356 -12.90 20.70 5.35
N LYS A 357 -12.88 19.71 6.23
CA LYS A 357 -13.20 19.83 7.66
C LYS A 357 -12.10 20.51 8.46
N GLY A 358 -10.86 20.37 8.01
CA GLY A 358 -9.70 20.96 8.65
C GLY A 358 -8.50 20.96 7.73
N LEU A 359 -7.71 22.03 7.83
CA LEU A 359 -6.45 22.19 7.11
C LEU A 359 -5.38 22.65 8.09
N TRP A 360 -4.29 21.91 8.19
CA TRP A 360 -3.16 22.21 9.07
C TRP A 360 -1.88 22.28 8.25
N LEU A 361 -1.15 23.39 8.36
CA LEU A 361 0.19 23.51 7.76
C LEU A 361 1.26 23.14 8.78
N GLU A 362 2.34 22.52 8.29
CA GLU A 362 3.51 22.20 9.10
C GLU A 362 4.25 23.48 9.53
N LYS A 363 5.10 23.35 10.57
CA LYS A 363 5.86 24.46 11.10
C LYS A 363 6.71 25.13 10.02
N GLY A 364 6.67 26.46 9.94
CA GLY A 364 7.44 27.23 8.96
C GLY A 364 6.80 27.36 7.58
N ILE A 365 5.77 26.57 7.29
CA ILE A 365 5.04 26.68 6.01
C ILE A 365 4.06 27.85 6.07
N LYS A 366 4.08 28.67 4.99
CA LYS A 366 3.16 29.80 4.80
C LYS A 366 2.23 29.51 3.61
N LEU A 367 0.96 29.86 3.74
CA LEU A 367 0.01 29.82 2.64
C LEU A 367 0.05 31.18 1.93
N ASP A 368 1.07 31.37 1.10
CA ASP A 368 1.15 32.53 0.19
C ASP A 368 0.16 32.39 -0.98
N LYS A 369 0.10 33.40 -1.84
CA LYS A 369 -0.83 33.45 -2.97
C LYS A 369 -0.64 32.29 -3.94
N ALA A 370 0.61 31.94 -4.26
CA ALA A 370 0.93 30.86 -5.21
C ALA A 370 0.51 29.50 -4.64
N ARG A 371 0.89 29.21 -3.38
CA ARG A 371 0.51 27.95 -2.73
C ARG A 371 -1.00 27.82 -2.50
N LYS A 372 -1.69 28.94 -2.24
CA LYS A 372 -3.15 28.96 -2.15
C LYS A 372 -3.78 28.55 -3.50
N GLN A 373 -3.31 29.10 -4.60
CA GLN A 373 -3.77 28.73 -5.94
C GLN A 373 -3.50 27.25 -6.26
N SER A 374 -2.30 26.74 -5.92
CA SER A 374 -1.96 25.31 -6.10
C SER A 374 -2.86 24.41 -5.26
N LEU A 375 -3.18 24.82 -4.03
CA LEU A 375 -4.08 24.06 -3.15
C LEU A 375 -5.52 24.03 -3.71
N GLU A 376 -6.02 25.17 -4.17
CA GLU A 376 -7.35 25.29 -4.80
C GLU A 376 -7.43 24.42 -6.07
N ALA A 377 -6.40 24.44 -6.90
CA ALA A 377 -6.32 23.58 -8.09
C ALA A 377 -6.31 22.08 -7.72
N ALA A 378 -5.50 21.67 -6.75
CA ALA A 378 -5.44 20.28 -6.29
C ALA A 378 -6.75 19.81 -5.65
N LEU A 379 -7.46 20.69 -4.93
CA LEU A 379 -8.79 20.39 -4.40
C LEU A 379 -9.83 20.24 -5.51
N ALA A 380 -9.82 21.11 -6.51
CA ALA A 380 -10.72 21.01 -7.66
C ALA A 380 -10.52 19.71 -8.43
N GLU A 381 -9.26 19.33 -8.68
CA GLU A 381 -8.92 18.08 -9.36
C GLU A 381 -9.34 16.85 -8.53
N LEU A 382 -9.09 16.87 -7.21
CA LEU A 382 -9.55 15.81 -6.31
C LEU A 382 -11.08 15.73 -6.28
N GLY A 383 -11.76 16.86 -6.29
CA GLY A 383 -13.22 16.95 -6.37
C GLY A 383 -13.77 16.29 -7.63
N GLN A 384 -13.19 16.58 -8.78
CA GLN A 384 -13.55 15.94 -10.05
C GLN A 384 -13.32 14.44 -10.00
N PHE A 385 -12.16 14.00 -9.52
CA PHE A 385 -11.84 12.59 -9.41
C PHE A 385 -12.81 11.83 -8.48
N THR A 386 -13.25 12.45 -7.40
CA THR A 386 -14.14 11.80 -6.42
C THR A 386 -15.61 11.92 -6.77
N GLY A 387 -15.99 12.69 -7.82
CA GLY A 387 -17.38 13.00 -8.17
C GLY A 387 -18.04 13.90 -7.14
N ALA A 388 -17.28 14.86 -6.60
CA ALA A 388 -17.72 15.84 -5.60
C ALA A 388 -17.12 17.20 -5.95
N THR A 389 -17.64 17.82 -7.01
CA THR A 389 -17.00 18.95 -7.72
C THR A 389 -17.12 20.28 -6.99
N ARG A 390 -18.15 20.45 -6.16
CA ARG A 390 -18.34 21.65 -5.33
C ARG A 390 -17.43 21.58 -4.10
N ILE A 391 -16.39 22.42 -4.07
CA ILE A 391 -15.44 22.47 -2.96
C ILE A 391 -16.00 23.34 -1.83
N ASP A 392 -16.18 22.74 -0.65
CA ASP A 392 -16.54 23.44 0.59
C ASP A 392 -15.28 23.53 1.48
N ALA A 393 -14.55 24.62 1.32
CA ALA A 393 -13.31 24.91 2.02
C ALA A 393 -13.49 25.91 3.19
N GLY A 394 -14.67 25.91 3.81
CA GLY A 394 -15.00 26.83 4.92
C GLY A 394 -14.21 26.60 6.21
N ALA A 395 -13.42 25.51 6.29
CA ALA A 395 -12.61 25.25 7.47
C ALA A 395 -11.48 26.28 7.65
N PRO A 396 -11.29 26.80 8.87
CA PRO A 396 -10.21 27.73 9.13
C PRO A 396 -8.85 27.03 9.00
N LEU A 397 -7.92 27.72 8.35
CA LEU A 397 -6.52 27.31 8.31
C LEU A 397 -5.95 27.26 9.73
N ARG A 398 -5.31 26.15 10.09
CA ARG A 398 -4.70 25.92 11.39
C ARG A 398 -3.22 25.58 11.24
N ARG A 399 -2.44 25.73 12.29
CA ARG A 399 -1.08 25.19 12.34
C ARG A 399 -1.13 23.77 12.89
N ALA A 400 -0.27 22.90 12.36
CA ALA A 400 -0.11 21.56 12.90
C ALA A 400 0.23 21.65 14.40
N LYS A 401 -0.41 20.78 15.18
CA LYS A 401 -0.15 20.72 16.62
C LYS A 401 1.18 20.02 16.85
N ALA A 402 2.00 20.61 17.71
CA ALA A 402 3.26 20.00 18.14
C ALA A 402 3.05 18.66 18.84
#